data_d11660ab61a627740238ad2b189b11a8
#
_entry.id   d11660ab61a627740238ad2b189b11a8
#
_cell.length_a   1.000
_cell.length_b   1.000
_cell.length_c   1.000
_cell.angle_alpha   90.00
_cell.angle_beta   90.00
_cell.angle_gamma   90.00
#
_symmetry.space_group_name_H-M   'P 1'
#
loop_
_entity.id
_entity.type
_entity.pdbx_description
1 polymer ?
#
loop_
_entity_poly.entity_id
_entity_poly.type
_entity_poly.pdbx_seq_one_letter_code
_entity_poly.pdbx_strand_id
1 'polypeptide(L)'
;MTTPRTLAHFVLIAGAAALAQTQPIALQPKISVPFRFVAYGDTRFTDPKNTEAANPSVRQALVQAIAEAHPAFISIGGDIAYNGNDANDWKVWDKETAVWSENKIPIYPALGNHDLHGDEKVALSNYFQRFPDLQNSRYYSVRAANTLLLMLDSSQDETSGPQGEWLAHELDTMPADVDFVCIVLHHPPYTDSSDGNAGGGHSARPSEQALAKMLEDRQAHTRARFVVIAGHVHNYERHEHGGVTYFVTGGGAARPYMIPRKPGDPLFVKAVNYHYLLVEVDRGKMKITMERLELVDGRASWSTPDAVEIAAPIAMPAKAGK
;
A
#
# COMPACT_ATOMS: atom_id res chain seq x y z
N MET A 1 -11.14 -79.48 14.54
CA MET A 1 -10.04 -78.54 14.84
C MET A 1 -10.22 -77.34 13.93
N THR A 2 -10.82 -76.30 14.46
CA THR A 2 -11.15 -75.03 13.75
C THR A 2 -10.27 -73.92 14.30
N THR A 3 -9.39 -73.40 13.46
CA THR A 3 -8.52 -72.24 13.77
C THR A 3 -9.27 -70.92 13.63
N PRO A 4 -9.14 -69.97 14.56
CA PRO A 4 -9.77 -68.63 14.42
C PRO A 4 -8.91 -67.73 13.55
N ARG A 5 -9.55 -67.07 12.59
CA ARG A 5 -8.98 -65.96 11.78
C ARG A 5 -9.05 -64.68 12.57
N THR A 6 -7.90 -64.10 12.89
CA THR A 6 -7.77 -62.78 13.48
C THR A 6 -7.93 -61.71 12.37
N LEU A 7 -8.96 -60.90 12.45
CA LEU A 7 -9.12 -59.68 11.60
C LEU A 7 -8.24 -58.56 12.19
N ALA A 8 -7.23 -58.14 11.45
CA ALA A 8 -6.47 -56.94 11.77
C ALA A 8 -7.22 -55.74 11.22
N HIS A 9 -7.69 -54.82 12.13
CA HIS A 9 -8.25 -53.52 11.75
C HIS A 9 -7.10 -52.54 11.53
N PHE A 10 -6.89 -52.13 10.29
CA PHE A 10 -6.06 -50.96 9.97
C PHE A 10 -6.85 -49.70 10.20
N VAL A 11 -6.49 -48.95 11.23
CA VAL A 11 -6.98 -47.55 11.43
C VAL A 11 -6.13 -46.65 10.54
N LEU A 12 -6.71 -46.15 9.44
CA LEU A 12 -6.11 -45.03 8.67
C LEU A 12 -6.28 -43.77 9.48
N ILE A 13 -5.20 -43.28 10.06
CA ILE A 13 -5.13 -41.92 10.60
C ILE A 13 -4.86 -40.99 9.40
N ALA A 14 -5.93 -40.34 8.88
CA ALA A 14 -5.79 -39.28 7.94
C ALA A 14 -5.27 -38.04 8.71
N GLY A 15 -3.96 -37.83 8.68
CA GLY A 15 -3.35 -36.61 9.14
C GLY A 15 -3.77 -35.45 8.21
N ALA A 16 -4.69 -34.62 8.64
CA ALA A 16 -4.90 -33.28 8.01
C ALA A 16 -3.61 -32.49 8.23
N ALA A 17 -2.79 -32.36 7.21
CA ALA A 17 -1.73 -31.35 7.18
C ALA A 17 -2.42 -29.99 7.17
N ALA A 18 -2.56 -29.36 8.33
CA ALA A 18 -2.85 -27.94 8.41
C ALA A 18 -1.71 -27.25 7.66
N LEU A 19 -2.02 -26.58 6.55
CA LEU A 19 -1.11 -25.66 5.92
C LEU A 19 -0.75 -24.64 7.00
N ALA A 20 0.47 -24.71 7.50
CA ALA A 20 0.98 -23.73 8.45
C ALA A 20 0.88 -22.36 7.74
N GLN A 21 -0.01 -21.52 8.21
CA GLN A 21 -0.12 -20.13 7.76
C GLN A 21 1.24 -19.52 8.06
N THR A 22 1.97 -19.11 7.03
CA THR A 22 3.26 -18.45 7.20
C THR A 22 3.01 -17.18 8.02
N GLN A 23 3.71 -17.04 9.14
CA GLN A 23 3.62 -15.83 9.96
C GLN A 23 3.98 -14.62 9.09
N PRO A 24 3.25 -13.49 9.24
CA PRO A 24 3.57 -12.28 8.50
C PRO A 24 5.01 -11.86 8.78
N ILE A 25 5.72 -11.43 7.73
CA ILE A 25 7.12 -11.04 7.87
C ILE A 25 7.23 -9.61 8.43
N ALA A 26 8.26 -9.37 9.25
CA ALA A 26 8.65 -8.05 9.74
C ALA A 26 9.99 -7.66 9.15
N LEU A 27 10.00 -6.69 8.23
CA LEU A 27 11.19 -6.19 7.56
C LEU A 27 11.79 -5.01 8.34
N GLN A 28 13.12 -4.97 8.48
CA GLN A 28 13.83 -3.93 9.21
C GLN A 28 15.03 -3.42 8.40
N PRO A 29 14.81 -2.63 7.34
CA PRO A 29 15.88 -2.03 6.57
C PRO A 29 16.70 -1.08 7.44
N LYS A 30 18.02 -1.01 7.19
CA LYS A 30 18.94 -0.11 7.91
C LYS A 30 18.76 1.32 7.44
N ILE A 31 17.71 1.99 7.93
CA ILE A 31 17.37 3.38 7.60
C ILE A 31 17.48 4.23 8.88
N SER A 32 18.00 5.43 8.75
CA SER A 32 18.07 6.43 9.83
C SER A 32 17.39 7.73 9.41
N VAL A 33 16.87 8.48 10.38
CA VAL A 33 16.35 9.83 10.14
C VAL A 33 17.49 10.82 9.93
N PRO A 34 17.37 11.83 9.04
CA PRO A 34 16.23 12.02 8.15
C PRO A 34 16.27 11.04 6.96
N PHE A 35 15.12 10.64 6.48
CA PHE A 35 14.98 9.86 5.25
C PHE A 35 13.74 10.30 4.46
N ARG A 36 13.66 9.88 3.20
CA ARG A 36 12.44 10.05 2.39
C ARG A 36 12.07 8.74 1.74
N PHE A 37 10.78 8.55 1.50
CA PHE A 37 10.28 7.47 0.69
C PHE A 37 9.18 7.98 -0.25
N VAL A 38 8.87 7.18 -1.25
CA VAL A 38 7.78 7.47 -2.19
C VAL A 38 6.62 6.53 -1.91
N ALA A 39 5.40 7.06 -1.99
CA ALA A 39 4.18 6.25 -1.97
C ALA A 39 3.29 6.61 -3.17
N TYR A 40 2.79 5.60 -3.88
CA TYR A 40 1.83 5.75 -4.98
C TYR A 40 1.20 4.39 -5.30
N GLY A 41 0.17 4.35 -6.14
CA GLY A 41 -0.48 3.11 -6.56
C GLY A 41 -1.09 3.22 -7.95
N ASP A 42 -1.75 2.14 -8.40
CA ASP A 42 -2.52 2.11 -9.65
C ASP A 42 -1.66 2.39 -10.89
N THR A 43 -0.52 1.73 -10.95
CA THR A 43 0.44 1.86 -12.04
C THR A 43 0.04 1.08 -13.28
N ARG A 44 -0.62 -0.07 -13.08
CA ARG A 44 -1.15 -0.96 -14.12
C ARG A 44 -0.20 -1.19 -15.28
N PHE A 45 1.00 -1.69 -14.96
CA PHE A 45 1.97 -2.07 -15.98
C PHE A 45 1.36 -3.09 -16.93
N THR A 46 1.37 -2.78 -18.22
CA THR A 46 0.82 -3.60 -19.32
C THR A 46 1.44 -3.14 -20.64
N ASP A 47 1.13 -3.84 -21.73
CA ASP A 47 1.57 -3.44 -23.09
C ASP A 47 1.33 -1.92 -23.29
N PRO A 48 2.36 -1.15 -23.67
CA PRO A 48 2.23 0.29 -23.92
C PRO A 48 1.17 0.66 -24.95
N LYS A 49 0.71 -0.28 -25.77
CA LYS A 49 -0.40 -0.08 -26.70
C LYS A 49 -1.77 -0.11 -26.03
N ASN A 50 -1.87 -0.67 -24.83
CA ASN A 50 -3.11 -0.73 -24.05
C ASN A 50 -3.32 0.58 -23.27
N THR A 51 -3.61 1.66 -24.00
CA THR A 51 -3.83 2.99 -23.41
C THR A 51 -5.14 3.13 -22.65
N GLU A 52 -6.05 2.16 -22.79
CA GLU A 52 -7.29 2.11 -21.97
C GLU A 52 -7.01 1.67 -20.52
N ALA A 53 -5.98 0.86 -20.32
CA ALA A 53 -5.59 0.41 -18.97
C ALA A 53 -4.77 1.47 -18.23
N ALA A 54 -3.79 2.06 -18.90
CA ALA A 54 -2.89 3.04 -18.33
C ALA A 54 -2.24 3.92 -19.39
N ASN A 55 -1.72 5.09 -18.99
CA ASN A 55 -0.94 5.97 -19.85
C ASN A 55 0.56 5.61 -19.76
N PRO A 56 1.17 4.99 -20.79
CA PRO A 56 2.55 4.54 -20.71
C PRO A 56 3.57 5.68 -20.60
N SER A 57 3.30 6.84 -21.20
CA SER A 57 4.20 7.99 -21.11
C SER A 57 4.21 8.59 -19.70
N VAL A 58 3.05 8.63 -19.05
CA VAL A 58 2.95 9.03 -17.63
C VAL A 58 3.68 8.05 -16.73
N ARG A 59 3.45 6.75 -16.93
CA ARG A 59 4.07 5.69 -16.13
C ARG A 59 5.61 5.77 -16.20
N GLN A 60 6.17 5.94 -17.40
CA GLN A 60 7.61 6.11 -17.61
C GLN A 60 8.14 7.38 -16.95
N ALA A 61 7.42 8.52 -17.08
CA ALA A 61 7.83 9.78 -16.45
C ALA A 61 7.83 9.68 -14.92
N LEU A 62 6.81 9.03 -14.33
CA LEU A 62 6.74 8.79 -12.89
C LEU A 62 7.89 7.89 -12.42
N VAL A 63 8.16 6.79 -13.12
CA VAL A 63 9.26 5.87 -12.78
C VAL A 63 10.61 6.59 -12.74
N GLN A 64 10.89 7.44 -13.73
CA GLN A 64 12.14 8.21 -13.77
C GLN A 64 12.22 9.25 -12.65
N ALA A 65 11.15 10.03 -12.44
CA ALA A 65 11.13 11.04 -11.39
C ALA A 65 11.26 10.44 -9.98
N ILE A 66 10.65 9.27 -9.75
CA ILE A 66 10.79 8.53 -8.49
C ILE A 66 12.25 8.09 -8.29
N ALA A 67 12.94 7.61 -9.33
CA ALA A 67 14.36 7.27 -9.23
C ALA A 67 15.21 8.50 -8.92
N GLU A 68 14.94 9.64 -9.57
CA GLU A 68 15.63 10.92 -9.37
C GLU A 68 15.39 11.52 -7.99
N ALA A 69 14.25 11.20 -7.34
CA ALA A 69 13.99 11.62 -5.97
C ALA A 69 14.88 10.90 -4.93
N HIS A 70 15.62 9.85 -5.32
CA HIS A 70 16.51 9.05 -4.46
C HIS A 70 15.85 8.63 -3.14
N PRO A 71 14.67 7.98 -3.17
CA PRO A 71 14.00 7.54 -1.95
C PRO A 71 14.76 6.38 -1.30
N ALA A 72 14.65 6.25 0.02
CA ALA A 72 15.16 5.10 0.76
C ALA A 72 14.42 3.81 0.40
N PHE A 73 13.16 3.93 -0.02
CA PHE A 73 12.31 2.85 -0.57
C PHE A 73 11.08 3.43 -1.28
N ILE A 74 10.38 2.57 -2.02
CA ILE A 74 9.10 2.87 -2.65
C ILE A 74 8.04 2.00 -1.98
N SER A 75 6.92 2.61 -1.54
CA SER A 75 5.71 1.92 -1.10
C SER A 75 4.67 1.98 -2.21
N ILE A 76 4.10 0.84 -2.60
CA ILE A 76 3.10 0.79 -3.67
C ILE A 76 1.76 0.31 -3.10
N GLY A 77 0.72 1.12 -3.27
CA GLY A 77 -0.65 0.86 -2.78
C GLY A 77 -1.47 -0.07 -3.68
N GLY A 78 -0.82 -1.04 -4.35
CA GLY A 78 -1.50 -2.05 -5.17
C GLY A 78 -1.72 -1.63 -6.64
N ASP A 79 -2.33 -2.55 -7.40
CA ASP A 79 -2.59 -2.44 -8.85
C ASP A 79 -1.31 -2.15 -9.63
N ILE A 80 -0.27 -2.96 -9.36
CA ILE A 80 1.04 -2.87 -10.02
C ILE A 80 0.91 -3.33 -11.46
N ALA A 81 0.47 -4.56 -11.69
CA ALA A 81 0.18 -5.08 -13.02
C ALA A 81 -1.29 -4.83 -13.39
N TYR A 82 -1.57 -4.67 -14.69
CA TYR A 82 -2.95 -4.59 -15.16
C TYR A 82 -3.68 -5.92 -15.01
N ASN A 83 -2.96 -7.04 -15.19
CA ASN A 83 -3.46 -8.38 -14.92
C ASN A 83 -2.35 -9.21 -14.25
N GLY A 84 -2.49 -9.44 -12.93
CA GLY A 84 -1.50 -10.17 -12.14
C GLY A 84 -1.18 -11.56 -12.66
N ASN A 85 -2.14 -12.21 -13.32
CA ASN A 85 -1.96 -13.53 -13.96
C ASN A 85 -1.15 -13.46 -15.28
N ASP A 86 -1.03 -12.29 -15.93
CA ASP A 86 -0.33 -12.17 -17.20
C ASP A 86 1.16 -11.90 -17.01
N ALA A 87 1.98 -12.89 -17.33
CA ALA A 87 3.44 -12.74 -17.27
C ALA A 87 3.99 -11.65 -18.20
N ASN A 88 3.26 -11.23 -19.25
CA ASN A 88 3.72 -10.16 -20.15
C ASN A 88 3.56 -8.79 -19.48
N ASP A 89 2.51 -8.57 -18.72
CA ASP A 89 2.33 -7.34 -17.93
C ASP A 89 3.49 -7.20 -16.94
N TRP A 90 3.87 -8.28 -16.27
CA TRP A 90 5.03 -8.30 -15.38
C TRP A 90 6.37 -8.09 -16.09
N LYS A 91 6.53 -8.53 -17.35
CA LYS A 91 7.74 -8.19 -18.14
C LYS A 91 7.82 -6.70 -18.46
N VAL A 92 6.66 -6.04 -18.63
CA VAL A 92 6.64 -4.58 -18.79
C VAL A 92 7.08 -3.89 -17.50
N TRP A 93 6.58 -4.36 -16.34
CA TRP A 93 7.07 -3.92 -15.03
C TRP A 93 8.59 -4.08 -14.95
N ASP A 94 9.10 -5.29 -15.13
CA ASP A 94 10.53 -5.59 -15.02
C ASP A 94 11.40 -4.66 -15.88
N LYS A 95 10.93 -4.39 -17.11
CA LYS A 95 11.62 -3.52 -18.08
C LYS A 95 11.57 -2.04 -17.69
N GLU A 96 10.36 -1.53 -17.38
CA GLU A 96 10.19 -0.09 -17.17
C GLU A 96 10.74 0.35 -15.81
N THR A 97 10.74 -0.52 -14.78
CA THR A 97 11.26 -0.22 -13.44
C THR A 97 12.72 -0.61 -13.24
N ALA A 98 13.43 -1.05 -14.27
CA ALA A 98 14.84 -1.46 -14.20
C ALA A 98 15.72 -0.42 -13.49
N VAL A 99 15.46 0.87 -13.72
CA VAL A 99 16.17 1.99 -13.06
C VAL A 99 16.09 1.93 -11.54
N TRP A 100 15.03 1.43 -10.94
CA TRP A 100 14.92 1.28 -9.48
C TRP A 100 15.82 0.16 -8.96
N SER A 101 15.86 -0.97 -9.68
CA SER A 101 16.76 -2.09 -9.35
C SER A 101 18.24 -1.70 -9.52
N GLU A 102 18.58 -0.97 -10.58
CA GLU A 102 19.92 -0.43 -10.83
C GLU A 102 20.37 0.51 -9.71
N ASN A 103 19.46 1.34 -9.19
CA ASN A 103 19.69 2.22 -8.05
C ASN A 103 19.51 1.52 -6.69
N LYS A 104 19.18 0.22 -6.67
CA LYS A 104 18.99 -0.59 -5.46
C LYS A 104 17.92 -0.01 -4.51
N ILE A 105 16.87 0.54 -5.07
CA ILE A 105 15.75 1.10 -4.31
C ILE A 105 14.82 -0.05 -3.89
N PRO A 106 14.68 -0.36 -2.58
CA PRO A 106 13.74 -1.38 -2.11
C PRO A 106 12.29 -0.99 -2.42
N ILE A 107 11.45 -1.99 -2.66
CA ILE A 107 10.02 -1.80 -2.95
C ILE A 107 9.21 -2.60 -1.95
N TYR A 108 8.24 -1.95 -1.30
CA TYR A 108 7.31 -2.56 -0.35
C TYR A 108 5.87 -2.37 -0.85
N PRO A 109 5.31 -3.34 -1.57
CA PRO A 109 4.00 -3.23 -2.18
C PRO A 109 2.89 -3.85 -1.32
N ALA A 110 1.70 -3.26 -1.34
CA ALA A 110 0.45 -3.94 -1.00
C ALA A 110 -0.14 -4.60 -2.26
N LEU A 111 -1.03 -5.56 -2.07
CA LEU A 111 -1.78 -6.18 -3.17
C LEU A 111 -2.99 -5.31 -3.55
N GLY A 112 -3.20 -5.10 -4.86
CA GLY A 112 -4.42 -4.55 -5.40
C GLY A 112 -5.29 -5.61 -6.06
N ASN A 113 -6.52 -5.27 -6.45
CA ASN A 113 -7.42 -6.23 -7.08
C ASN A 113 -6.94 -6.66 -8.48
N HIS A 114 -6.24 -5.79 -9.21
CA HIS A 114 -5.64 -6.16 -10.50
C HIS A 114 -4.44 -7.11 -10.36
N ASP A 115 -3.69 -7.02 -9.26
CA ASP A 115 -2.60 -7.95 -8.97
C ASP A 115 -3.09 -9.37 -8.72
N LEU A 116 -4.38 -9.55 -8.42
CA LEU A 116 -5.05 -10.83 -8.20
C LEU A 116 -5.92 -11.29 -9.38
N HIS A 117 -6.02 -10.50 -10.46
CA HIS A 117 -6.84 -10.84 -11.62
C HIS A 117 -6.37 -12.14 -12.29
N GLY A 118 -7.34 -12.94 -12.77
CA GLY A 118 -7.14 -14.21 -13.45
C GLY A 118 -7.04 -15.39 -12.48
N ASP A 119 -6.14 -16.32 -12.71
CA ASP A 119 -5.83 -17.37 -11.74
C ASP A 119 -5.01 -16.78 -10.58
N GLU A 120 -5.61 -16.69 -9.40
CA GLU A 120 -4.99 -16.05 -8.23
C GLU A 120 -3.66 -16.71 -7.83
N LYS A 121 -3.51 -18.04 -8.00
CA LYS A 121 -2.26 -18.73 -7.68
C LYS A 121 -1.13 -18.32 -8.62
N VAL A 122 -1.44 -18.18 -9.90
CA VAL A 122 -0.49 -17.72 -10.91
C VAL A 122 -0.16 -16.25 -10.67
N ALA A 123 -1.16 -15.43 -10.37
CA ALA A 123 -1.01 -14.01 -10.07
C ALA A 123 -0.10 -13.79 -8.86
N LEU A 124 -0.36 -14.46 -7.74
CA LEU A 124 0.48 -14.40 -6.55
C LEU A 124 1.90 -14.97 -6.80
N SER A 125 2.04 -16.02 -7.61
CA SER A 125 3.36 -16.52 -7.99
C SER A 125 4.17 -15.48 -8.77
N ASN A 126 3.55 -14.78 -9.73
CA ASN A 126 4.18 -13.70 -10.48
C ASN A 126 4.58 -12.52 -9.57
N TYR A 127 3.71 -12.16 -8.63
CA TYR A 127 3.95 -11.09 -7.66
C TYR A 127 5.12 -11.43 -6.73
N PHE A 128 5.08 -12.56 -6.04
CA PHE A 128 6.13 -12.93 -5.08
C PHE A 128 7.47 -13.28 -5.73
N GLN A 129 7.48 -13.62 -7.02
CA GLN A 129 8.73 -13.76 -7.77
C GLN A 129 9.48 -12.42 -7.88
N ARG A 130 8.76 -11.28 -7.92
CA ARG A 130 9.35 -9.94 -7.96
C ARG A 130 9.65 -9.37 -6.59
N PHE A 131 8.94 -9.85 -5.58
CA PHE A 131 9.08 -9.41 -4.20
C PHE A 131 9.43 -10.59 -3.27
N PRO A 132 10.60 -11.26 -3.49
CA PRO A 132 10.96 -12.48 -2.76
C PRO A 132 11.18 -12.24 -1.27
N ASP A 133 11.55 -11.02 -0.87
CA ASP A 133 11.75 -10.65 0.53
C ASP A 133 10.46 -10.75 1.34
N LEU A 134 9.29 -10.74 0.71
CA LEU A 134 7.99 -10.90 1.35
C LEU A 134 7.70 -12.35 1.77
N GLN A 135 8.47 -13.34 1.31
CA GLN A 135 8.33 -14.76 1.67
C GLN A 135 6.88 -15.29 1.56
N ASN A 136 6.15 -14.84 0.54
CA ASN A 136 4.73 -15.10 0.29
C ASN A 136 3.77 -14.50 1.35
N SER A 137 4.21 -13.54 2.16
CA SER A 137 3.32 -12.81 3.07
C SER A 137 2.50 -11.78 2.29
N ARG A 138 1.18 -11.89 2.37
CA ARG A 138 0.24 -10.97 1.70
C ARG A 138 0.07 -9.66 2.47
N TYR A 139 0.33 -9.68 3.78
CA TYR A 139 0.38 -8.53 4.67
C TYR A 139 1.61 -8.66 5.58
N TYR A 140 2.22 -7.55 5.94
CA TYR A 140 3.51 -7.54 6.62
C TYR A 140 3.84 -6.15 7.19
N SER A 141 4.88 -6.06 8.02
CA SER A 141 5.36 -4.80 8.57
C SER A 141 6.76 -4.43 8.05
N VAL A 142 7.02 -3.12 7.97
CA VAL A 142 8.35 -2.56 7.66
C VAL A 142 8.68 -1.49 8.69
N ARG A 143 9.78 -1.68 9.43
CA ARG A 143 10.28 -0.71 10.40
C ARG A 143 11.39 0.14 9.77
N ALA A 144 11.10 1.41 9.45
CA ALA A 144 12.05 2.38 8.93
C ALA A 144 12.29 3.48 9.97
N ALA A 145 13.38 3.40 10.70
CA ALA A 145 13.73 4.32 11.79
C ALA A 145 12.56 4.52 12.80
N ASN A 146 11.99 5.73 12.90
CA ASN A 146 10.86 6.05 13.76
C ASN A 146 9.48 5.86 13.08
N THR A 147 9.44 5.21 11.93
CA THR A 147 8.21 4.95 11.17
C THR A 147 7.95 3.45 11.05
N LEU A 148 6.74 3.02 11.33
CA LEU A 148 6.24 1.67 11.12
C LEU A 148 5.25 1.69 9.95
N LEU A 149 5.53 0.96 8.87
CA LEU A 149 4.57 0.71 7.81
C LEU A 149 3.90 -0.63 8.07
N LEU A 150 2.57 -0.66 7.99
CA LEU A 150 1.74 -1.86 8.05
C LEU A 150 1.08 -2.03 6.68
N MET A 151 1.59 -3.00 5.93
CA MET A 151 1.12 -3.31 4.59
C MET A 151 -0.03 -4.30 4.69
N LEU A 152 -1.22 -3.94 4.25
CA LEU A 152 -2.42 -4.77 4.34
C LEU A 152 -2.86 -5.28 2.97
N ASP A 153 -3.46 -6.45 2.98
CA ASP A 153 -4.17 -7.01 1.83
C ASP A 153 -5.67 -6.74 1.95
N SER A 154 -6.13 -5.68 1.32
CA SER A 154 -7.54 -5.29 1.34
C SER A 154 -8.45 -6.10 0.39
N SER A 155 -7.98 -7.21 -0.17
CA SER A 155 -8.84 -8.25 -0.74
C SER A 155 -9.44 -9.15 0.34
N GLN A 156 -8.94 -9.05 1.59
CA GLN A 156 -9.42 -9.71 2.79
C GLN A 156 -9.96 -8.66 3.76
N ASP A 157 -10.70 -9.09 4.79
CA ASP A 157 -11.12 -8.18 5.87
C ASP A 157 -9.89 -7.73 6.67
N GLU A 158 -9.73 -6.43 6.87
CA GLU A 158 -8.57 -5.84 7.53
C GLU A 158 -8.66 -5.89 9.05
N THR A 159 -9.86 -6.05 9.60
CA THR A 159 -10.14 -5.96 11.04
C THR A 159 -10.53 -7.26 11.70
N SER A 160 -10.70 -8.32 10.90
CA SER A 160 -11.08 -9.65 11.38
C SER A 160 -10.18 -10.75 10.80
N GLY A 161 -10.33 -11.96 11.34
CA GLY A 161 -9.51 -13.11 10.94
C GLY A 161 -8.00 -12.91 11.20
N PRO A 162 -7.14 -13.70 10.56
CA PRO A 162 -5.70 -13.69 10.84
C PRO A 162 -5.02 -12.35 10.58
N GLN A 163 -5.44 -11.60 9.54
CA GLN A 163 -4.89 -10.27 9.26
C GLN A 163 -5.30 -9.26 10.33
N GLY A 164 -6.57 -9.26 10.73
CA GLY A 164 -7.07 -8.36 11.77
C GLY A 164 -6.44 -8.63 13.14
N GLU A 165 -6.26 -9.90 13.51
CA GLU A 165 -5.56 -10.30 14.73
C GLU A 165 -4.09 -9.85 14.71
N TRP A 166 -3.40 -10.03 13.59
CA TRP A 166 -2.03 -9.57 13.41
C TRP A 166 -1.95 -8.03 13.47
N LEU A 167 -2.82 -7.32 12.78
CA LEU A 167 -2.85 -5.86 12.79
C LEU A 167 -3.06 -5.31 14.20
N ALA A 168 -4.01 -5.88 14.94
CA ALA A 168 -4.26 -5.51 16.33
C ALA A 168 -3.00 -5.74 17.20
N HIS A 169 -2.32 -6.89 17.01
CA HIS A 169 -1.09 -7.20 17.72
C HIS A 169 0.03 -6.20 17.43
N GLU A 170 0.30 -5.88 16.15
CA GLU A 170 1.33 -4.89 15.75
C GLU A 170 1.07 -3.52 16.38
N LEU A 171 -0.19 -3.08 16.41
CA LEU A 171 -0.59 -1.82 17.02
C LEU A 171 -0.51 -1.83 18.54
N ASP A 172 -0.82 -2.95 19.20
CA ASP A 172 -0.80 -3.09 20.67
C ASP A 172 0.62 -3.27 21.21
N THR A 173 1.52 -3.86 20.43
CA THR A 173 2.92 -4.13 20.81
C THR A 173 3.92 -3.17 20.19
N MET A 174 3.43 -2.11 19.55
CA MET A 174 4.24 -1.13 18.86
C MET A 174 5.35 -0.55 19.76
N PRO A 175 6.62 -0.52 19.29
CA PRO A 175 7.71 0.05 20.06
C PRO A 175 7.48 1.53 20.39
N ALA A 176 7.89 1.94 21.60
CA ALA A 176 7.67 3.30 22.12
C ALA A 176 8.41 4.40 21.35
N ASP A 177 9.40 4.04 20.54
CA ASP A 177 10.17 4.94 19.68
C ASP A 177 9.59 5.07 18.25
N VAL A 178 8.41 4.49 17.99
CA VAL A 178 7.61 4.77 16.78
C VAL A 178 6.91 6.10 16.94
N ASP A 179 7.18 7.03 16.02
CA ASP A 179 6.51 8.32 15.97
C ASP A 179 5.37 8.33 14.94
N PHE A 180 5.52 7.56 13.87
CA PHE A 180 4.56 7.51 12.76
C PHE A 180 4.22 6.07 12.41
N VAL A 181 2.94 5.80 12.17
CA VAL A 181 2.44 4.54 11.65
C VAL A 181 1.75 4.80 10.32
N CYS A 182 2.28 4.24 9.24
CA CYS A 182 1.69 4.30 7.92
C CYS A 182 0.97 2.98 7.62
N ILE A 183 -0.35 3.01 7.54
CA ILE A 183 -1.16 1.87 7.08
C ILE A 183 -1.27 2.00 5.56
N VAL A 184 -0.76 1.00 4.83
CA VAL A 184 -0.78 0.98 3.36
C VAL A 184 -1.66 -0.16 2.90
N LEU A 185 -2.65 0.15 2.07
CA LEU A 185 -3.59 -0.81 1.51
C LEU A 185 -4.06 -0.35 0.13
N HIS A 186 -4.82 -1.18 -0.57
CA HIS A 186 -5.31 -0.77 -1.90
C HIS A 186 -6.64 -0.03 -1.82
N HIS A 187 -7.67 -0.59 -1.17
CA HIS A 187 -8.99 0.02 -1.12
C HIS A 187 -9.07 1.11 -0.02
N PRO A 188 -9.50 2.35 -0.37
CA PRO A 188 -9.46 3.46 0.58
C PRO A 188 -10.59 3.41 1.60
N PRO A 189 -10.29 3.69 2.90
CA PRO A 189 -11.32 3.84 3.93
C PRO A 189 -12.22 5.07 3.76
N TYR A 190 -11.69 6.13 3.14
CA TYR A 190 -12.42 7.34 2.78
C TYR A 190 -12.15 7.69 1.33
N THR A 191 -13.20 8.07 0.59
CA THR A 191 -13.13 8.58 -0.76
C THR A 191 -14.40 9.37 -1.09
N ASP A 192 -14.26 10.44 -1.87
CA ASP A 192 -15.39 11.16 -2.47
C ASP A 192 -15.90 10.47 -3.76
N SER A 193 -15.22 9.42 -4.22
CA SER A 193 -15.70 8.55 -5.29
C SER A 193 -16.93 7.75 -4.85
N SER A 194 -17.79 7.40 -5.78
CA SER A 194 -18.96 6.56 -5.53
C SER A 194 -19.26 5.66 -6.73
N ASP A 195 -20.05 4.63 -6.52
CA ASP A 195 -20.46 3.66 -7.57
C ASP A 195 -21.18 4.30 -8.75
N GLY A 196 -21.71 5.51 -8.60
CA GLY A 196 -22.31 6.30 -9.66
C GLY A 196 -21.37 7.23 -10.41
N ASN A 197 -20.12 7.38 -9.98
CA ASN A 197 -19.13 8.21 -10.64
C ASN A 197 -18.43 7.46 -11.79
N ALA A 198 -17.72 8.23 -12.62
CA ALA A 198 -17.09 7.74 -13.84
C ALA A 198 -16.20 6.50 -13.63
N GLY A 199 -16.73 5.34 -13.90
CA GLY A 199 -16.04 4.06 -13.77
C GLY A 199 -16.71 3.07 -12.85
N GLY A 200 -17.60 3.52 -11.93
CA GLY A 200 -18.38 2.69 -11.00
C GLY A 200 -17.56 1.91 -9.97
N GLY A 201 -18.15 1.61 -8.83
CA GLY A 201 -17.63 0.60 -7.92
C GLY A 201 -16.42 0.99 -7.04
N HIS A 202 -16.22 2.28 -6.78
CA HIS A 202 -15.05 2.77 -6.04
C HIS A 202 -15.41 3.44 -4.70
N SER A 203 -16.58 3.16 -4.15
CA SER A 203 -16.95 3.58 -2.80
C SER A 203 -16.13 2.85 -1.74
N ALA A 204 -15.91 3.49 -0.60
CA ALA A 204 -15.35 2.81 0.57
C ALA A 204 -16.28 1.68 1.04
N ARG A 205 -15.73 0.48 1.21
CA ARG A 205 -16.49 -0.71 1.61
C ARG A 205 -16.63 -0.79 3.14
N PRO A 206 -17.54 -1.61 3.67
CA PRO A 206 -17.71 -1.74 5.12
C PRO A 206 -16.45 -2.17 5.89
N SER A 207 -15.58 -3.00 5.30
CA SER A 207 -14.33 -3.45 5.92
C SER A 207 -13.36 -2.31 6.13
N GLU A 208 -13.13 -1.47 5.10
CA GLU A 208 -12.25 -0.31 5.22
C GLU A 208 -12.85 0.78 6.13
N GLN A 209 -14.17 0.93 6.16
CA GLN A 209 -14.84 1.83 7.11
C GLN A 209 -14.66 1.34 8.57
N ALA A 210 -14.71 0.03 8.80
CA ALA A 210 -14.41 -0.57 10.10
C ALA A 210 -12.93 -0.36 10.49
N LEU A 211 -12.01 -0.50 9.54
CA LEU A 211 -10.60 -0.18 9.72
C LEU A 211 -10.42 1.29 10.12
N ALA A 212 -11.04 2.23 9.40
CA ALA A 212 -10.97 3.66 9.73
C ALA A 212 -11.40 3.90 11.17
N LYS A 213 -12.58 3.39 11.55
CA LYS A 213 -13.08 3.55 12.92
C LYS A 213 -12.11 2.99 13.96
N MET A 214 -11.55 1.80 13.73
CA MET A 214 -10.57 1.19 14.64
C MET A 214 -9.33 2.07 14.78
N LEU A 215 -8.81 2.63 13.69
CA LEU A 215 -7.61 3.49 13.71
C LEU A 215 -7.88 4.82 14.42
N GLU A 216 -9.03 5.43 14.20
CA GLU A 216 -9.45 6.68 14.85
C GLU A 216 -9.65 6.50 16.35
N ASP A 217 -10.32 5.41 16.76
CA ASP A 217 -10.48 5.05 18.17
C ASP A 217 -9.10 4.84 18.83
N ARG A 218 -8.15 4.19 18.15
CA ARG A 218 -6.78 3.98 18.66
C ARG A 218 -5.96 5.27 18.66
N GLN A 219 -6.10 6.15 17.65
CA GLN A 219 -5.36 7.41 17.58
C GLN A 219 -5.63 8.29 18.81
N ALA A 220 -6.85 8.25 19.35
CA ALA A 220 -7.22 9.00 20.55
C ALA A 220 -6.38 8.61 21.80
N HIS A 221 -5.80 7.41 21.81
CA HIS A 221 -5.06 6.83 22.94
C HIS A 221 -3.62 6.45 22.61
N THR A 222 -3.19 6.63 21.36
CA THR A 222 -1.85 6.27 20.88
C THR A 222 -1.00 7.51 20.69
N ARG A 223 0.25 7.47 21.16
CA ARG A 223 1.21 8.55 20.97
C ARG A 223 1.57 8.75 19.49
N ALA A 224 1.86 7.66 18.78
CA ALA A 224 2.25 7.71 17.37
C ALA A 224 1.13 8.30 16.51
N ARG A 225 1.52 8.97 15.42
CA ARG A 225 0.58 9.56 14.46
C ARG A 225 0.27 8.55 13.35
N PHE A 226 -1.01 8.31 13.11
CA PHE A 226 -1.47 7.39 12.08
C PHE A 226 -1.70 8.13 10.76
N VAL A 227 -1.21 7.52 9.69
CA VAL A 227 -1.39 7.94 8.30
C VAL A 227 -1.87 6.73 7.50
N VAL A 228 -2.92 6.88 6.72
CA VAL A 228 -3.40 5.83 5.82
C VAL A 228 -3.10 6.23 4.38
N ILE A 229 -2.51 5.34 3.61
CA ILE A 229 -2.14 5.54 2.22
C ILE A 229 -2.78 4.45 1.39
N ALA A 230 -3.72 4.81 0.52
CA ALA A 230 -4.48 3.88 -0.30
C ALA A 230 -4.43 4.23 -1.79
N GLY A 231 -4.69 3.24 -2.65
CA GLY A 231 -4.85 3.38 -4.09
C GLY A 231 -6.30 3.26 -4.54
N HIS A 232 -6.54 2.45 -5.59
CA HIS A 232 -7.84 2.02 -6.14
C HIS A 232 -8.64 3.12 -6.84
N VAL A 233 -8.80 4.28 -6.26
CA VAL A 233 -9.40 5.43 -6.92
C VAL A 233 -8.31 6.17 -7.67
N HIS A 234 -8.37 6.14 -9.01
CA HIS A 234 -7.32 6.68 -9.90
C HIS A 234 -7.31 8.20 -9.89
N ASN A 235 -7.08 8.77 -8.73
CA ASN A 235 -7.01 10.20 -8.49
C ASN A 235 -6.26 10.47 -7.18
N TYR A 236 -6.25 11.71 -6.73
CA TYR A 236 -5.71 12.13 -5.45
C TYR A 236 -6.82 12.65 -4.53
N GLU A 237 -6.81 12.20 -3.29
CA GLU A 237 -7.64 12.75 -2.22
C GLU A 237 -6.85 12.81 -0.91
N ARG A 238 -7.19 13.78 -0.04
CA ARG A 238 -6.71 13.84 1.34
C ARG A 238 -7.90 14.11 2.26
N HIS A 239 -8.05 13.27 3.26
CA HIS A 239 -9.09 13.36 4.28
C HIS A 239 -8.47 13.36 5.67
N GLU A 240 -9.12 13.99 6.64
CA GLU A 240 -8.71 14.01 8.04
C GLU A 240 -9.91 13.64 8.92
N HIS A 241 -9.80 12.53 9.65
CA HIS A 241 -10.85 12.04 10.55
C HIS A 241 -10.23 11.46 11.82
N GLY A 242 -10.81 11.78 12.98
CA GLY A 242 -10.37 11.23 14.26
C GLY A 242 -8.88 11.44 14.59
N GLY A 243 -8.22 12.43 13.99
CA GLY A 243 -6.79 12.68 14.15
C GLY A 243 -5.88 11.82 13.26
N VAL A 244 -6.47 11.02 12.38
CA VAL A 244 -5.77 10.22 11.35
C VAL A 244 -5.85 10.97 10.01
N THR A 245 -4.75 10.99 9.27
CA THR A 245 -4.70 11.56 7.92
C THR A 245 -4.77 10.42 6.90
N TYR A 246 -5.68 10.52 5.95
CA TYR A 246 -5.94 9.52 4.91
C TYR A 246 -5.59 10.10 3.55
N PHE A 247 -4.83 9.34 2.76
CA PHE A 247 -4.52 9.66 1.37
C PHE A 247 -5.09 8.60 0.44
N VAL A 248 -5.71 9.06 -0.66
CA VAL A 248 -5.92 8.27 -1.86
C VAL A 248 -4.86 8.70 -2.86
N THR A 249 -4.01 7.79 -3.30
CA THR A 249 -2.85 8.05 -4.16
C THR A 249 -2.81 7.08 -5.36
N GLY A 250 -3.95 6.98 -6.07
CA GLY A 250 -4.11 6.13 -7.26
C GLY A 250 -3.65 6.79 -8.57
N GLY A 251 -2.74 7.75 -8.50
CA GLY A 251 -2.27 8.53 -9.66
C GLY A 251 -1.12 7.92 -10.47
N GLY A 252 -0.83 6.64 -10.32
CA GLY A 252 0.36 5.97 -10.86
C GLY A 252 0.36 5.68 -12.36
N ALA A 253 -0.61 6.12 -13.11
CA ALA A 253 -0.81 6.08 -14.56
C ALA A 253 -2.04 5.32 -15.04
N ALA A 254 -2.76 4.59 -14.22
CA ALA A 254 -4.04 4.00 -14.59
C ALA A 254 -5.01 5.07 -15.10
N ARG A 255 -5.99 4.68 -15.93
CA ARG A 255 -6.97 5.62 -16.49
C ARG A 255 -7.63 6.42 -15.36
N PRO A 256 -7.53 7.78 -15.37
CA PRO A 256 -8.03 8.59 -14.27
C PRO A 256 -9.54 8.55 -14.13
N TYR A 257 -10.01 8.68 -12.87
CA TYR A 257 -11.41 8.91 -12.57
C TYR A 257 -11.65 10.37 -12.24
N MET A 258 -12.81 10.86 -12.68
CA MET A 258 -13.33 12.15 -12.21
C MET A 258 -14.06 11.91 -10.88
N ILE A 259 -13.61 12.59 -9.84
CA ILE A 259 -14.28 12.57 -8.53
C ILE A 259 -14.88 13.92 -8.21
N PRO A 260 -15.98 13.99 -7.44
CA PRO A 260 -16.54 15.25 -6.96
C PRO A 260 -15.51 16.00 -6.11
N ARG A 261 -15.44 17.32 -6.31
CA ARG A 261 -14.55 18.20 -5.54
C ARG A 261 -15.38 19.31 -4.89
N LYS A 262 -15.04 19.64 -3.64
CA LYS A 262 -15.65 20.76 -2.93
C LYS A 262 -14.98 22.07 -3.33
N PRO A 263 -15.70 23.21 -3.37
CA PRO A 263 -15.07 24.53 -3.52
C PRO A 263 -14.01 24.73 -2.42
N GLY A 264 -12.83 25.19 -2.81
CA GLY A 264 -11.69 25.34 -1.91
C GLY A 264 -10.68 24.19 -1.91
N ASP A 265 -11.04 23.03 -2.49
CA ASP A 265 -10.08 21.98 -2.77
C ASP A 265 -9.03 22.49 -3.78
N PRO A 266 -7.71 22.37 -3.51
CA PRO A 266 -6.66 22.83 -4.43
C PRO A 266 -6.73 22.15 -5.80
N LEU A 267 -7.41 20.99 -5.88
CA LEU A 267 -7.59 20.21 -7.10
C LEU A 267 -8.98 20.38 -7.75
N PHE A 268 -9.80 21.30 -7.23
CA PHE A 268 -11.21 21.50 -7.64
C PHE A 268 -11.42 21.55 -9.17
N VAL A 269 -10.50 22.21 -9.89
CA VAL A 269 -10.60 22.36 -11.36
C VAL A 269 -9.85 21.27 -12.15
N LYS A 270 -9.25 20.30 -11.48
CA LYS A 270 -8.40 19.27 -12.10
C LYS A 270 -9.11 17.92 -12.11
N ALA A 271 -9.37 17.40 -13.33
CA ALA A 271 -9.95 16.07 -13.52
C ALA A 271 -8.90 14.97 -13.45
N VAL A 272 -7.66 15.24 -13.86
CA VAL A 272 -6.56 14.27 -13.96
C VAL A 272 -5.45 14.66 -13.01
N ASN A 273 -5.08 13.75 -12.13
CA ASN A 273 -4.05 13.96 -11.13
C ASN A 273 -3.09 12.76 -11.12
N TYR A 274 -2.22 12.68 -12.13
CA TYR A 274 -1.09 11.75 -12.09
C TYR A 274 -0.06 12.27 -11.10
N HIS A 275 0.39 11.42 -10.19
CA HIS A 275 1.26 11.87 -9.10
C HIS A 275 1.92 10.69 -8.39
N TYR A 276 2.86 11.02 -7.55
CA TYR A 276 3.29 10.24 -6.40
C TYR A 276 3.33 11.12 -5.14
N LEU A 277 3.34 10.51 -3.98
CA LEU A 277 3.60 11.19 -2.71
C LEU A 277 5.08 11.08 -2.38
N LEU A 278 5.74 12.23 -2.16
CA LEU A 278 7.04 12.29 -1.53
C LEU A 278 6.86 12.45 -0.03
N VAL A 279 7.31 11.47 0.73
CA VAL A 279 7.21 11.47 2.19
C VAL A 279 8.60 11.68 2.78
N GLU A 280 8.78 12.80 3.47
CA GLU A 280 10.03 13.16 4.15
C GLU A 280 9.84 13.01 5.65
N VAL A 281 10.70 12.23 6.30
CA VAL A 281 10.58 11.90 7.72
C VAL A 281 11.84 12.35 8.45
N ASP A 282 11.65 13.09 9.53
CA ASP A 282 12.70 13.43 10.47
C ASP A 282 12.25 13.13 11.94
N ARG A 283 13.01 13.60 12.93
CA ARG A 283 12.66 13.41 14.35
C ARG A 283 11.50 14.29 14.80
N GLY A 284 11.23 15.37 14.08
CA GLY A 284 10.24 16.37 14.47
C GLY A 284 8.93 16.25 13.72
N LYS A 285 8.95 15.68 12.53
CA LYS A 285 7.78 15.64 11.66
C LYS A 285 7.88 14.62 10.53
N MET A 286 6.74 14.32 9.96
CA MET A 286 6.57 13.72 8.66
C MET A 286 5.93 14.76 7.74
N LYS A 287 6.58 15.07 6.63
CA LYS A 287 6.02 15.93 5.58
C LYS A 287 5.65 15.07 4.38
N ILE A 288 4.41 15.20 3.92
CA ILE A 288 3.88 14.48 2.75
C ILE A 288 3.52 15.52 1.70
N THR A 289 4.13 15.39 0.52
CA THR A 289 3.95 16.31 -0.61
C THR A 289 3.41 15.55 -1.80
N MET A 290 2.35 16.05 -2.44
CA MET A 290 1.88 15.54 -3.72
C MET A 290 2.77 16.10 -4.84
N GLU A 291 3.54 15.24 -5.47
CA GLU A 291 4.31 15.56 -6.68
C GLU A 291 3.46 15.22 -7.92
N ARG A 292 2.79 16.24 -8.44
CA ARG A 292 1.83 16.08 -9.52
C ARG A 292 2.48 16.27 -10.88
N LEU A 293 2.27 15.31 -11.77
CA LEU A 293 2.72 15.29 -13.15
C LEU A 293 1.61 15.75 -14.11
N GLU A 294 1.95 16.66 -15.01
CA GLU A 294 1.20 16.94 -16.24
C GLU A 294 2.12 16.69 -17.45
N LEU A 295 1.60 16.05 -18.49
CA LEU A 295 2.29 15.97 -19.77
C LEU A 295 1.75 17.06 -20.68
N VAL A 296 2.58 18.05 -21.00
CA VAL A 296 2.27 19.12 -21.94
C VAL A 296 3.14 18.94 -23.17
N ASP A 297 2.52 18.68 -24.31
CA ASP A 297 3.22 18.40 -25.57
C ASP A 297 4.29 17.28 -25.44
N GLY A 298 3.96 16.24 -24.65
CA GLY A 298 4.87 15.12 -24.37
C GLY A 298 6.02 15.43 -23.40
N ARG A 299 6.05 16.64 -22.83
CA ARG A 299 7.04 17.03 -21.80
C ARG A 299 6.43 16.98 -20.41
N ALA A 300 7.19 16.44 -19.46
CA ALA A 300 6.79 16.41 -18.06
C ALA A 300 6.84 17.84 -17.46
N SER A 301 5.76 18.23 -16.81
CA SER A 301 5.65 19.44 -15.99
C SER A 301 5.20 19.03 -14.58
N TRP A 302 5.88 19.52 -13.56
CA TRP A 302 5.65 19.14 -12.18
C TRP A 302 5.08 20.29 -11.36
N SER A 303 4.22 19.95 -10.41
CA SER A 303 3.65 20.90 -9.45
C SER A 303 3.37 20.20 -8.12
N THR A 304 3.32 20.96 -7.04
CA THR A 304 3.05 20.48 -5.67
C THR A 304 1.77 21.14 -5.13
N PRO A 305 0.58 20.75 -5.63
CA PRO A 305 -0.67 21.44 -5.29
C PRO A 305 -1.12 21.18 -3.86
N ASP A 306 -0.64 20.11 -3.21
CA ASP A 306 -0.96 19.82 -1.81
C ASP A 306 0.27 19.32 -1.05
N ALA A 307 0.37 19.74 0.21
CA ALA A 307 1.37 19.26 1.15
C ALA A 307 0.83 19.37 2.59
N VAL A 308 1.21 18.43 3.44
CA VAL A 308 0.88 18.46 4.85
C VAL A 308 2.11 18.09 5.69
N GLU A 309 2.22 18.72 6.85
CA GLU A 309 3.21 18.38 7.88
C GLU A 309 2.48 17.80 9.10
N ILE A 310 2.86 16.60 9.48
CA ILE A 310 2.35 15.90 10.66
C ILE A 310 3.46 15.95 11.71
N ALA A 311 3.25 16.70 12.78
CA ALA A 311 4.22 16.82 13.86
C ALA A 311 4.43 15.47 14.55
N ALA A 312 5.68 15.13 14.84
CA ALA A 312 6.01 14.00 15.68
C ALA A 312 5.40 14.20 17.09
N PRO A 313 5.01 13.13 17.77
CA PRO A 313 4.50 13.24 19.14
C PRO A 313 5.57 13.85 20.06
N ILE A 314 5.15 14.70 20.98
CA ILE A 314 6.05 15.26 22.00
C ILE A 314 6.63 14.10 22.80
N ALA A 315 7.95 14.05 22.93
CA ALA A 315 8.62 13.06 23.74
C ALA A 315 8.11 13.16 25.19
N MET A 316 7.57 12.06 25.72
CA MET A 316 7.26 12.01 27.15
C MET A 316 8.56 12.19 27.93
N PRO A 317 8.61 13.06 28.95
CA PRO A 317 9.80 13.15 29.78
C PRO A 317 10.10 11.76 30.36
N ALA A 318 11.35 11.34 30.26
CA ALA A 318 11.80 10.08 30.84
C ALA A 318 11.31 10.04 32.29
N LYS A 319 10.57 8.98 32.69
CA LYS A 319 10.21 8.79 34.08
C LYS A 319 11.49 8.85 34.88
N ALA A 320 11.64 9.91 35.71
CA ALA A 320 12.75 10.01 36.63
C ALA A 320 12.73 8.71 37.47
N GLY A 321 13.76 7.88 37.28
CA GLY A 321 13.89 6.65 38.05
C GLY A 321 13.90 7.01 39.55
N LYS A 322 13.00 6.36 40.28
CA LYS A 322 13.02 6.34 41.73
C LYS A 322 14.07 5.36 42.22
#